data_f8a55643879ac139973c3d43e98a9b83
#
_entry.id   f8a55643879ac139973c3d43e98a9b83
#
_cell.length_a   1.000
_cell.length_b   1.000
_cell.length_c   1.000
_cell.angle_alpha   90.00
_cell.angle_beta   90.00
_cell.angle_gamma   90.00
#
_symmetry.space_group_name_H-M   'P 1'
#
loop_
_entity.id
_entity.type
_entity.pdbx_description
1 polymer ?
#
loop_
_entity_poly.entity_id
_entity_poly.type
_entity_poly.pdbx_seq_one_letter_code
_entity_poly.pdbx_strand_id
1 'polypeptide(L)'
;MNRKKTQRRLSKWLLGAVLVSASVYTPITGGQAVAAKQSYKAMEAGINQVITSQRMRGTKSSIVVREADSNKIVYQYRADQGVTPASNVKVLTATTALEVLGEDYTFQTDVLASGPVKNGVLNGQLYLRGTGDPTLMERDLQQLAKEVRQSGIKSITGNIVADDTWFDTKRLSPGIYKSDETHYYAAQISALTLSPNEDYDAGTTIVQAKPTKNGKPAAVTLTPHTNIVKVVNRTRTVPKGKPNTVTMARQYGTNTIIVSGNIPVNSSGKRQWVTVSNPSAYTADVFKRALAKQGISFSKTTKVSRSKTPANAQLLATKKSISLYYLMMPFMKLSNNAHAEILAKSMGRAVYNEGSWDAGLRVMRETVQKDGISLKGIYLEDASGMSHKNKIPSEKISEVLFEAQTKPWYPTFERSLPVAGINDRMLGGTLRNRLTSPLVKGKVLAKTGSLNHTDALSGYVKTKSDEELIFSILTEGVKSTAKPDIDKMVQVMAAQ
;
A
#
# COMPACT_ATOMS: atom_id res chain seq x y z
N MET A 1 28.47 4.46 -55.34
CA MET A 1 27.39 5.03 -56.23
C MET A 1 26.08 5.06 -55.44
N ASN A 2 25.46 6.21 -55.48
CA ASN A 2 24.13 6.58 -54.94
C ASN A 2 23.90 6.70 -53.42
N ARG A 3 24.04 7.95 -52.99
CA ARG A 3 23.45 8.56 -51.80
C ARG A 3 21.94 8.76 -52.01
N LYS A 4 21.11 8.49 -51.02
CA LYS A 4 19.78 9.11 -50.90
C LYS A 4 19.67 9.86 -49.55
N LYS A 5 19.45 11.17 -49.71
CA LYS A 5 19.18 12.19 -48.69
C LYS A 5 17.78 11.94 -48.11
N THR A 6 17.63 12.05 -46.81
CA THR A 6 16.31 12.22 -46.17
C THR A 6 16.25 13.59 -45.51
N GLN A 7 15.28 14.38 -45.93
CA GLN A 7 15.05 15.79 -45.58
C GLN A 7 14.55 15.95 -44.15
N ARG A 8 15.16 16.90 -43.45
CA ARG A 8 14.63 17.50 -42.22
C ARG A 8 13.47 18.44 -42.56
N ARG A 9 12.31 18.28 -41.97
CA ARG A 9 11.25 19.29 -41.91
C ARG A 9 11.41 20.11 -40.65
N LEU A 10 11.74 21.38 -40.83
CA LEU A 10 11.68 22.45 -39.84
C LEU A 10 10.22 22.93 -39.74
N SER A 11 9.64 22.86 -38.55
CA SER A 11 8.39 23.55 -38.24
C SER A 11 8.67 24.95 -37.71
N LYS A 12 8.06 25.92 -38.36
CA LYS A 12 8.15 27.35 -38.10
C LYS A 12 7.42 27.71 -36.80
N TRP A 13 8.11 28.44 -35.94
CA TRP A 13 7.52 29.13 -34.80
C TRP A 13 6.87 30.45 -35.29
N LEU A 14 5.59 30.62 -35.01
CA LEU A 14 4.88 31.89 -35.13
C LEU A 14 5.07 32.70 -33.85
N LEU A 15 5.73 33.84 -33.95
CA LEU A 15 5.74 34.87 -32.90
C LEU A 15 4.35 35.55 -32.89
N GLY A 16 3.61 35.36 -31.82
CA GLY A 16 2.43 36.17 -31.50
C GLY A 16 2.84 37.35 -30.61
N ALA A 17 2.58 38.56 -31.11
CA ALA A 17 2.81 39.78 -30.37
C ALA A 17 1.85 39.88 -29.14
N VAL A 18 2.40 40.07 -27.96
CA VAL A 18 1.64 40.32 -26.72
C VAL A 18 1.38 41.83 -26.64
N LEU A 19 0.12 42.22 -26.83
CA LEU A 19 -0.38 43.57 -26.48
C LEU A 19 -0.49 43.66 -24.96
N VAL A 20 0.36 44.46 -24.37
CA VAL A 20 0.27 44.83 -22.93
C VAL A 20 -0.85 45.87 -22.79
N SER A 21 -2.03 45.41 -22.33
CA SER A 21 -3.08 46.32 -21.83
C SER A 21 -2.78 46.63 -20.35
N ALA A 22 -2.45 47.88 -20.04
CA ALA A 22 -2.36 48.38 -18.69
C ALA A 22 -3.72 48.32 -18.01
N SER A 23 -3.95 47.32 -17.18
CA SER A 23 -5.14 47.26 -16.31
C SER A 23 -4.87 48.11 -15.08
N VAL A 24 -5.70 49.14 -14.90
CA VAL A 24 -5.74 50.01 -13.72
C VAL A 24 -6.12 49.13 -12.51
N TYR A 25 -5.20 49.02 -11.57
CA TYR A 25 -5.45 48.39 -10.28
C TYR A 25 -6.41 49.30 -9.47
N THR A 26 -7.67 48.92 -9.35
CA THR A 26 -8.54 49.38 -8.28
C THR A 26 -8.36 48.49 -7.06
N PRO A 27 -8.07 49.04 -5.86
CA PRO A 27 -7.97 48.21 -4.66
C PRO A 27 -9.35 47.70 -4.29
N ILE A 28 -9.58 46.40 -4.41
CA ILE A 28 -10.78 45.74 -3.86
C ILE A 28 -10.56 45.59 -2.36
N THR A 29 -10.94 46.59 -1.62
CA THR A 29 -10.87 46.62 -0.16
C THR A 29 -12.17 46.10 0.45
N GLY A 30 -12.08 45.17 1.38
CA GLY A 30 -13.12 44.94 2.41
C GLY A 30 -14.21 43.93 2.13
N GLY A 31 -14.66 43.74 0.91
CA GLY A 31 -15.83 42.86 0.63
C GLY A 31 -15.52 41.38 0.63
N GLN A 32 -14.34 40.94 0.11
CA GLN A 32 -13.97 39.53 0.00
C GLN A 32 -13.62 38.89 1.35
N ALA A 33 -12.95 39.63 2.24
CA ALA A 33 -12.61 39.11 3.57
C ALA A 33 -13.87 38.91 4.45
N VAL A 34 -14.91 39.74 4.28
CA VAL A 34 -16.18 39.60 5.00
C VAL A 34 -17.00 38.43 4.44
N ALA A 35 -17.02 38.25 3.12
CA ALA A 35 -17.70 37.13 2.48
C ALA A 35 -17.06 35.77 2.84
N ALA A 36 -15.71 35.65 2.82
CA ALA A 36 -14.98 34.45 3.23
C ALA A 36 -15.27 34.11 4.72
N LYS A 37 -15.29 35.10 5.62
CA LYS A 37 -15.58 34.86 7.02
C LYS A 37 -17.03 34.39 7.27
N GLN A 38 -17.97 34.82 6.46
CA GLN A 38 -19.37 34.35 6.50
C GLN A 38 -19.50 32.93 5.94
N SER A 39 -18.71 32.58 4.96
CA SER A 39 -18.63 31.23 4.38
C SER A 39 -18.17 30.19 5.42
N TYR A 40 -17.10 30.42 6.17
CA TYR A 40 -16.65 29.50 7.21
C TYR A 40 -17.64 29.33 8.37
N LYS A 41 -18.43 30.33 8.71
CA LYS A 41 -19.51 30.17 9.69
C LYS A 41 -20.58 29.16 9.21
N ALA A 42 -20.96 29.21 7.94
CA ALA A 42 -21.91 28.26 7.39
C ALA A 42 -21.34 26.83 7.38
N MET A 43 -20.04 26.65 7.04
CA MET A 43 -19.32 25.39 7.14
C MET A 43 -19.31 24.88 8.58
N GLU A 44 -18.95 25.72 9.54
CA GLU A 44 -18.94 25.38 10.97
C GLU A 44 -20.32 24.88 11.44
N ALA A 45 -21.38 25.59 11.13
CA ALA A 45 -22.75 25.21 11.46
C ALA A 45 -23.13 23.86 10.83
N GLY A 46 -22.77 23.65 9.54
CA GLY A 46 -23.03 22.41 8.83
C GLY A 46 -22.27 21.22 9.42
N ILE A 47 -21.00 21.38 9.76
CA ILE A 47 -20.20 20.31 10.39
C ILE A 47 -20.75 20.00 11.79
N ASN A 48 -21.08 21.01 12.59
CA ASN A 48 -21.65 20.87 13.94
C ASN A 48 -22.99 20.12 13.90
N GLN A 49 -23.83 20.40 12.90
CA GLN A 49 -25.08 19.65 12.68
C GLN A 49 -24.81 18.15 12.42
N VAL A 50 -23.76 17.81 11.68
CA VAL A 50 -23.40 16.39 11.42
C VAL A 50 -22.88 15.74 12.69
N ILE A 51 -22.00 16.39 13.46
CA ILE A 51 -21.43 15.85 14.71
C ILE A 51 -22.52 15.53 15.73
N THR A 52 -23.58 16.34 15.79
CA THR A 52 -24.72 16.13 16.71
C THR A 52 -25.75 15.13 16.20
N SER A 53 -25.58 14.57 14.99
CA SER A 53 -26.47 13.56 14.42
C SER A 53 -26.56 12.31 15.31
N GLN A 54 -27.67 11.57 15.18
CA GLN A 54 -27.89 10.35 15.96
C GLN A 54 -26.78 9.32 15.77
N ARG A 55 -26.20 9.21 14.57
CA ARG A 55 -25.12 8.26 14.25
C ARG A 55 -23.80 8.63 14.91
N MET A 56 -23.49 9.92 14.99
CA MET A 56 -22.26 10.45 15.59
C MET A 56 -22.35 10.61 17.11
N ARG A 57 -23.55 10.53 17.69
CA ARG A 57 -23.74 10.68 19.13
C ARG A 57 -23.02 9.58 19.90
N GLY A 58 -22.18 9.99 20.85
CA GLY A 58 -21.36 9.09 21.67
C GLY A 58 -20.05 8.63 21.03
N THR A 59 -19.74 9.05 19.80
CA THR A 59 -18.43 8.80 19.20
C THR A 59 -17.37 9.74 19.79
N LYS A 60 -16.13 9.23 19.86
CA LYS A 60 -14.96 10.09 20.03
C LYS A 60 -14.54 10.59 18.66
N SER A 61 -14.73 11.87 18.39
CA SER A 61 -14.36 12.48 17.11
C SER A 61 -13.31 13.55 17.35
N SER A 62 -12.28 13.57 16.50
CA SER A 62 -11.25 14.61 16.41
C SER A 62 -11.28 15.15 14.99
N ILE A 63 -11.55 16.44 14.81
CA ILE A 63 -11.77 17.05 13.48
C ILE A 63 -11.03 18.37 13.41
N VAL A 64 -10.36 18.62 12.28
CA VAL A 64 -9.77 19.91 11.96
C VAL A 64 -9.91 20.20 10.48
N VAL A 65 -10.11 21.48 10.16
CA VAL A 65 -10.05 22.01 8.80
C VAL A 65 -9.17 23.25 8.83
N ARG A 66 -8.25 23.37 7.87
CA ARG A 66 -7.38 24.54 7.70
C ARG A 66 -7.30 24.96 6.24
N GLU A 67 -6.98 26.21 6.01
CA GLU A 67 -6.64 26.73 4.70
C GLU A 67 -5.29 26.09 4.25
N ALA A 68 -5.22 25.63 2.99
CA ALA A 68 -4.03 24.94 2.49
C ALA A 68 -2.86 25.88 2.20
N ASP A 69 -3.12 27.15 1.95
CA ASP A 69 -2.12 28.18 1.64
C ASP A 69 -1.58 28.91 2.89
N SER A 70 -2.43 29.18 3.88
CA SER A 70 -2.08 30.00 5.04
C SER A 70 -1.85 29.20 6.32
N ASN A 71 -2.10 27.90 6.34
CA ASN A 71 -2.09 27.05 7.53
C ASN A 71 -3.10 27.44 8.62
N LYS A 72 -3.97 28.40 8.35
CA LYS A 72 -4.93 28.90 9.32
C LYS A 72 -6.03 27.88 9.59
N ILE A 73 -6.23 27.51 10.85
CA ILE A 73 -7.36 26.66 11.25
C ILE A 73 -8.65 27.46 11.12
N VAL A 74 -9.58 26.94 10.30
CA VAL A 74 -10.91 27.54 10.06
C VAL A 74 -12.03 26.78 10.75
N TYR A 75 -11.77 25.56 11.18
CA TYR A 75 -12.66 24.76 12.02
C TYR A 75 -11.88 23.75 12.85
N GLN A 76 -12.29 23.53 14.09
CA GLN A 76 -11.74 22.47 14.94
C GLN A 76 -12.79 21.94 15.93
N TYR A 77 -12.75 20.62 16.14
CA TYR A 77 -13.52 19.93 17.16
C TYR A 77 -12.66 18.88 17.82
N ARG A 78 -12.27 19.11 19.09
CA ARG A 78 -11.36 18.23 19.86
C ARG A 78 -10.12 17.84 19.03
N ALA A 79 -9.54 18.79 18.30
CA ALA A 79 -8.50 18.55 17.32
C ALA A 79 -7.20 18.00 17.91
N ASP A 80 -6.93 18.30 19.19
CA ASP A 80 -5.79 17.83 19.99
C ASP A 80 -6.00 16.47 20.64
N GLN A 81 -7.23 15.92 20.56
CA GLN A 81 -7.54 14.61 21.15
C GLN A 81 -7.00 13.47 20.28
N GLY A 82 -6.14 12.62 20.86
CA GLY A 82 -5.69 11.39 20.22
C GLY A 82 -6.82 10.38 20.03
N VAL A 83 -7.12 10.07 18.78
CA VAL A 83 -8.16 9.11 18.36
C VAL A 83 -7.49 8.04 17.50
N THR A 84 -8.06 6.82 17.47
CA THR A 84 -7.58 5.75 16.58
C THR A 84 -7.70 6.20 15.12
N PRO A 85 -6.56 6.35 14.40
CA PRO A 85 -6.56 6.93 13.05
C PRO A 85 -6.87 5.90 11.97
N ALA A 86 -6.90 4.60 12.31
CA ALA A 86 -6.90 3.52 11.33
C ALA A 86 -5.83 3.77 10.24
N SER A 87 -6.10 3.47 8.97
CA SER A 87 -5.13 3.63 7.88
C SER A 87 -4.72 5.08 7.57
N ASN A 88 -5.19 6.09 8.33
CA ASN A 88 -4.64 7.44 8.22
C ASN A 88 -3.22 7.57 8.82
N VAL A 89 -2.75 6.57 9.60
CA VAL A 89 -1.31 6.43 9.94
C VAL A 89 -0.45 6.45 8.67
N LYS A 90 -0.95 5.89 7.57
CA LYS A 90 -0.22 5.83 6.30
C LYS A 90 0.11 7.21 5.69
N VAL A 91 -0.54 8.28 6.13
CA VAL A 91 -0.12 9.65 5.78
C VAL A 91 1.28 9.88 6.33
N LEU A 92 1.50 9.61 7.62
CA LEU A 92 2.82 9.74 8.25
C LEU A 92 3.84 8.76 7.65
N THR A 93 3.43 7.51 7.43
CA THR A 93 4.32 6.49 6.84
C THR A 93 4.77 6.88 5.43
N ALA A 94 3.85 7.39 4.61
CA ALA A 94 4.12 7.79 3.23
C ALA A 94 5.05 9.01 3.15
N THR A 95 4.74 10.06 3.91
CA THR A 95 5.55 11.28 3.94
C THR A 95 6.94 11.01 4.50
N THR A 96 7.05 10.24 5.59
CA THR A 96 8.35 9.84 6.15
C THR A 96 9.15 8.98 5.16
N ALA A 97 8.51 8.04 4.46
CA ALA A 97 9.21 7.20 3.50
C ALA A 97 9.76 8.01 2.32
N LEU A 98 9.01 8.97 1.81
CA LEU A 98 9.47 9.88 0.75
C LEU A 98 10.60 10.79 1.22
N GLU A 99 10.53 11.30 2.46
CA GLU A 99 11.58 12.16 3.05
C GLU A 99 12.88 11.40 3.31
N VAL A 100 12.79 10.16 3.82
CA VAL A 100 13.96 9.40 4.31
C VAL A 100 14.59 8.53 3.23
N LEU A 101 13.77 7.89 2.41
CA LEU A 101 14.26 6.97 1.36
C LEU A 101 14.40 7.66 0.00
N GLY A 102 13.59 8.70 -0.27
CA GLY A 102 13.53 9.38 -1.57
C GLY A 102 12.69 8.64 -2.62
N GLU A 103 12.26 9.36 -3.65
CA GLU A 103 11.38 8.85 -4.71
C GLU A 103 12.02 7.77 -5.57
N ASP A 104 13.34 7.83 -5.75
CA ASP A 104 14.11 6.88 -6.57
C ASP A 104 14.50 5.60 -5.83
N TYR A 105 14.17 5.51 -4.52
CA TYR A 105 14.49 4.33 -3.73
C TYR A 105 13.91 3.06 -4.36
N THR A 106 14.75 2.03 -4.47
CA THR A 106 14.36 0.70 -4.96
C THR A 106 14.77 -0.38 -3.97
N PHE A 107 13.92 -1.37 -3.79
CA PHE A 107 14.29 -2.61 -3.14
C PHE A 107 15.09 -3.50 -4.09
N GLN A 108 15.81 -4.46 -3.53
CA GLN A 108 16.66 -5.36 -4.29
C GLN A 108 16.41 -6.83 -3.91
N THR A 109 16.43 -7.69 -4.91
CA THR A 109 16.42 -9.15 -4.73
C THR A 109 17.60 -9.73 -5.51
N ASP A 110 18.51 -10.38 -4.78
CA ASP A 110 19.75 -10.92 -5.32
C ASP A 110 19.73 -12.45 -5.33
N VAL A 111 20.39 -13.02 -6.33
CA VAL A 111 20.76 -14.43 -6.34
C VAL A 111 22.27 -14.56 -6.20
N LEU A 112 22.71 -15.25 -5.15
CA LEU A 112 24.13 -15.44 -4.85
C LEU A 112 24.45 -16.93 -4.70
N ALA A 113 25.66 -17.32 -5.08
CA ALA A 113 26.15 -18.67 -4.92
C ALA A 113 27.29 -18.74 -3.91
N SER A 114 27.31 -19.79 -3.08
CA SER A 114 28.49 -20.14 -2.28
C SER A 114 28.98 -21.52 -2.69
N GLY A 115 30.27 -21.62 -2.93
CA GLY A 115 30.92 -22.82 -3.41
C GLY A 115 31.26 -22.79 -4.91
N PRO A 116 32.13 -23.69 -5.37
CA PRO A 116 32.63 -23.66 -6.74
C PRO A 116 31.60 -24.20 -7.74
N VAL A 117 31.60 -23.62 -8.94
CA VAL A 117 30.91 -24.18 -10.11
C VAL A 117 31.92 -24.96 -10.95
N LYS A 118 31.74 -26.29 -11.09
CA LYS A 118 32.57 -27.15 -11.92
C LYS A 118 31.69 -27.91 -12.91
N ASN A 119 32.00 -27.84 -14.19
CA ASN A 119 31.26 -28.52 -15.27
C ASN A 119 29.74 -28.24 -15.25
N GLY A 120 29.36 -27.03 -14.87
CA GLY A 120 27.94 -26.61 -14.72
C GLY A 120 27.27 -27.08 -13.44
N VAL A 121 27.99 -27.68 -12.50
CA VAL A 121 27.47 -28.10 -11.19
C VAL A 121 27.92 -27.10 -10.12
N LEU A 122 26.96 -26.45 -9.47
CA LEU A 122 27.23 -25.67 -8.27
C LEU A 122 27.37 -26.63 -7.08
N ASN A 123 28.59 -26.82 -6.61
CA ASN A 123 28.89 -27.60 -5.40
C ASN A 123 28.79 -26.68 -4.16
N GLY A 124 27.59 -26.26 -3.85
CA GLY A 124 27.30 -25.28 -2.79
C GLY A 124 25.85 -24.88 -2.78
N GLN A 125 25.57 -23.82 -2.03
CA GLN A 125 24.22 -23.29 -1.83
C GLN A 125 23.92 -22.14 -2.78
N LEU A 126 22.66 -22.03 -3.20
CA LEU A 126 22.15 -20.88 -3.93
C LEU A 126 21.24 -20.06 -3.00
N TYR A 127 21.59 -18.81 -2.79
CA TYR A 127 20.89 -17.87 -1.92
C TYR A 127 19.97 -16.98 -2.75
N LEU A 128 18.75 -16.78 -2.28
CA LEU A 128 17.85 -15.74 -2.72
C LEU A 128 17.71 -14.72 -1.57
N ARG A 129 18.33 -13.56 -1.71
CA ARG A 129 18.38 -12.50 -0.69
C ARG A 129 17.47 -11.36 -1.07
N GLY A 130 16.57 -10.94 -0.16
CA GLY A 130 15.67 -9.81 -0.36
C GLY A 130 15.95 -8.66 0.60
N THR A 131 15.64 -7.44 0.16
CA THR A 131 15.67 -6.22 0.97
C THR A 131 14.29 -5.66 1.30
N GLY A 132 13.22 -6.41 0.98
CA GLY A 132 11.83 -6.03 1.28
C GLY A 132 11.00 -5.66 0.05
N ASP A 133 11.34 -6.09 -1.16
CA ASP A 133 10.57 -5.77 -2.37
C ASP A 133 9.12 -6.30 -2.30
N PRO A 134 8.10 -5.43 -2.10
CA PRO A 134 6.72 -5.86 -2.11
C PRO A 134 6.18 -6.09 -3.53
N THR A 135 6.94 -5.73 -4.55
CA THR A 135 6.52 -5.82 -5.96
C THR A 135 7.10 -7.02 -6.69
N LEU A 136 7.92 -7.83 -5.99
CA LEU A 136 8.50 -9.06 -6.55
C LEU A 136 7.38 -10.05 -6.91
N MET A 137 7.39 -10.54 -8.14
CA MET A 137 6.41 -11.50 -8.68
C MET A 137 7.06 -12.76 -9.26
N GLU A 138 6.26 -13.78 -9.56
CA GLU A 138 6.76 -15.02 -10.18
C GLU A 138 7.55 -14.77 -11.46
N ARG A 139 7.14 -13.81 -12.29
CA ARG A 139 7.85 -13.44 -13.53
C ARG A 139 9.27 -12.95 -13.27
N ASP A 140 9.48 -12.22 -12.18
CA ASP A 140 10.81 -11.72 -11.78
C ASP A 140 11.71 -12.86 -11.31
N LEU A 141 11.15 -13.80 -10.55
CA LEU A 141 11.86 -15.03 -10.14
C LEU A 141 12.20 -15.92 -11.34
N GLN A 142 11.35 -15.97 -12.37
CA GLN A 142 11.63 -16.66 -13.62
C GLN A 142 12.78 -16.00 -14.38
N GLN A 143 12.85 -14.68 -14.40
CA GLN A 143 13.96 -13.95 -15.02
C GLN A 143 15.27 -14.19 -14.27
N LEU A 144 15.27 -14.07 -12.93
CA LEU A 144 16.43 -14.40 -12.10
C LEU A 144 16.91 -15.85 -12.32
N ALA A 145 15.97 -16.80 -12.41
CA ALA A 145 16.30 -18.19 -12.70
C ALA A 145 16.94 -18.39 -14.09
N LYS A 146 16.48 -17.63 -15.10
CA LYS A 146 17.09 -17.62 -16.44
C LYS A 146 18.53 -17.10 -16.39
N GLU A 147 18.80 -16.05 -15.63
CA GLU A 147 20.15 -15.49 -15.47
C GLU A 147 21.08 -16.47 -14.76
N VAL A 148 20.61 -17.18 -13.73
CA VAL A 148 21.35 -18.28 -13.09
C VAL A 148 21.69 -19.38 -14.12
N ARG A 149 20.77 -19.74 -15.01
CA ARG A 149 21.01 -20.70 -16.04
C ARG A 149 22.05 -20.21 -17.07
N GLN A 150 21.99 -18.94 -17.41
CA GLN A 150 22.94 -18.30 -18.34
C GLN A 150 24.34 -18.14 -17.75
N SER A 151 24.49 -18.07 -16.41
CA SER A 151 25.80 -18.12 -15.75
C SER A 151 26.50 -19.48 -15.83
N GLY A 152 25.90 -20.45 -16.53
CA GLY A 152 26.47 -21.78 -16.78
C GLY A 152 26.04 -22.83 -15.75
N ILE A 153 25.27 -22.51 -14.75
CA ILE A 153 24.80 -23.49 -13.73
C ILE A 153 23.69 -24.36 -14.33
N LYS A 154 23.92 -25.66 -14.33
CA LYS A 154 23.01 -26.71 -14.84
C LYS A 154 22.46 -27.59 -13.72
N SER A 155 23.17 -27.64 -12.58
CA SER A 155 22.79 -28.46 -11.43
C SER A 155 23.26 -27.81 -10.13
N ILE A 156 22.51 -28.02 -9.04
CA ILE A 156 22.80 -27.52 -7.70
C ILE A 156 22.79 -28.70 -6.72
N THR A 157 23.89 -28.88 -5.96
CA THR A 157 24.01 -29.98 -4.97
C THR A 157 23.56 -29.56 -3.58
N GLY A 158 23.70 -28.27 -3.24
CA GLY A 158 23.30 -27.70 -1.95
C GLY A 158 21.83 -27.25 -1.90
N ASN A 159 21.49 -26.48 -0.90
CA ASN A 159 20.14 -25.96 -0.67
C ASN A 159 19.85 -24.67 -1.48
N ILE A 160 18.56 -24.41 -1.68
CA ILE A 160 18.05 -23.08 -2.02
C ILE A 160 17.77 -22.36 -0.72
N VAL A 161 18.50 -21.28 -0.47
CA VAL A 161 18.51 -20.59 0.82
C VAL A 161 17.78 -19.26 0.71
N ALA A 162 16.72 -19.08 1.50
CA ALA A 162 16.04 -17.81 1.67
C ALA A 162 16.81 -16.94 2.65
N ASP A 163 17.28 -15.78 2.21
CA ASP A 163 17.90 -14.78 3.07
C ASP A 163 16.98 -13.55 3.19
N ASP A 164 16.32 -13.45 4.34
CA ASP A 164 15.46 -12.33 4.74
C ASP A 164 16.04 -11.55 5.92
N THR A 165 17.34 -11.68 6.18
CA THR A 165 18.02 -11.10 7.34
C THR A 165 18.20 -9.58 7.25
N TRP A 166 17.75 -8.95 6.17
CA TRP A 166 17.64 -7.49 6.06
C TRP A 166 16.67 -6.91 7.09
N PHE A 167 15.62 -7.67 7.44
CA PHE A 167 14.70 -7.38 8.52
C PHE A 167 14.90 -8.33 9.69
N ASP A 168 14.35 -7.95 10.85
CA ASP A 168 14.29 -8.82 12.03
C ASP A 168 13.35 -10.02 11.81
N THR A 169 13.25 -10.88 12.83
CA THR A 169 12.42 -12.10 12.76
C THR A 169 10.97 -11.90 13.18
N LYS A 170 10.61 -10.71 13.67
CA LYS A 170 9.21 -10.36 13.98
C LYS A 170 8.48 -10.14 12.67
N ARG A 171 7.55 -11.02 12.32
CA ARG A 171 6.86 -10.99 11.02
C ARG A 171 5.43 -10.48 11.06
N LEU A 172 4.75 -10.56 12.19
CA LEU A 172 3.41 -10.01 12.37
C LEU A 172 3.51 -8.62 12.98
N SER A 173 2.81 -7.65 12.36
CA SER A 173 2.70 -6.30 12.90
C SER A 173 2.13 -6.36 14.32
N PRO A 174 2.65 -5.56 15.26
CA PRO A 174 2.21 -5.60 16.66
C PRO A 174 0.71 -5.42 16.86
N GLY A 175 0.06 -4.68 15.97
CA GLY A 175 -1.37 -4.38 16.05
C GLY A 175 -2.31 -5.42 15.47
N ILE A 176 -1.80 -6.52 14.90
CA ILE A 176 -2.64 -7.53 14.27
C ILE A 176 -3.22 -8.48 15.32
N TYR A 177 -4.56 -8.59 15.34
CA TYR A 177 -5.22 -9.61 16.14
C TYR A 177 -4.99 -11.01 15.56
N LYS A 178 -4.94 -12.00 16.45
CA LYS A 178 -4.78 -13.42 16.07
C LYS A 178 -5.85 -13.88 15.07
N SER A 179 -7.07 -13.38 15.18
CA SER A 179 -8.18 -13.65 14.25
C SER A 179 -7.91 -13.17 12.83
N ASP A 180 -7.09 -12.12 12.68
CA ASP A 180 -6.86 -11.43 11.40
C ASP A 180 -5.68 -12.01 10.62
N GLU A 181 -4.77 -12.75 11.28
CA GLU A 181 -3.51 -13.28 10.68
C GLU A 181 -3.74 -14.02 9.34
N THR A 182 -4.91 -14.58 9.13
CA THR A 182 -5.23 -15.35 7.92
C THR A 182 -5.79 -14.51 6.78
N HIS A 183 -6.14 -13.26 7.06
CA HIS A 183 -6.67 -12.32 6.07
C HIS A 183 -5.56 -11.64 5.28
N TYR A 184 -5.78 -11.36 3.99
CA TYR A 184 -4.79 -10.79 3.08
C TYR A 184 -4.16 -9.48 3.59
N TYR A 185 -4.92 -8.66 4.32
CA TYR A 185 -4.48 -7.39 4.87
C TYR A 185 -3.57 -7.52 6.10
N ALA A 186 -3.37 -8.74 6.63
CA ALA A 186 -2.56 -9.06 7.80
C ALA A 186 -1.40 -10.00 7.43
N ALA A 187 -0.85 -9.86 6.22
CA ALA A 187 0.26 -10.68 5.76
C ALA A 187 1.50 -10.54 6.66
N GLN A 188 2.23 -11.63 6.82
CA GLN A 188 3.52 -11.63 7.49
C GLN A 188 4.53 -10.78 6.70
N ILE A 189 5.28 -9.92 7.39
CA ILE A 189 6.29 -9.05 6.82
C ILE A 189 7.65 -9.76 6.80
N SER A 190 8.31 -9.72 5.64
CA SER A 190 9.63 -10.31 5.45
C SER A 190 10.42 -9.51 4.44
N ALA A 191 11.75 -9.48 4.61
CA ALA A 191 12.64 -8.87 3.62
C ALA A 191 12.69 -9.64 2.30
N LEU A 192 12.33 -10.92 2.30
CA LEU A 192 12.12 -11.72 1.11
C LEU A 192 10.65 -12.16 1.05
N THR A 193 9.88 -11.52 0.18
CA THR A 193 8.44 -11.73 0.05
C THR A 193 8.05 -11.78 -1.43
N LEU A 194 6.83 -12.24 -1.73
CA LEU A 194 6.34 -12.40 -3.10
C LEU A 194 4.89 -11.93 -3.19
N SER A 195 4.59 -11.19 -4.25
CA SER A 195 3.23 -10.77 -4.59
C SER A 195 2.65 -11.63 -5.71
N PRO A 196 1.36 -12.00 -5.62
CA PRO A 196 0.74 -12.88 -6.61
C PRO A 196 0.36 -12.15 -7.90
N ASN A 197 0.20 -10.84 -7.86
CA ASN A 197 -0.22 -9.98 -8.99
C ASN A 197 0.16 -8.52 -8.74
N GLU A 198 -0.21 -7.63 -9.67
CA GLU A 198 0.12 -6.19 -9.67
C GLU A 198 -0.69 -5.34 -8.66
N ASP A 199 -1.53 -5.95 -7.84
CA ASP A 199 -2.06 -5.30 -6.63
C ASP A 199 -1.00 -5.23 -5.52
N TYR A 200 0.06 -6.03 -5.67
CA TYR A 200 1.21 -6.10 -4.77
C TYR A 200 0.83 -6.43 -3.31
N ASP A 201 -0.13 -7.34 -3.13
CA ASP A 201 -0.43 -7.90 -1.80
C ASP A 201 0.64 -8.90 -1.39
N ALA A 202 1.81 -8.38 -1.01
CA ALA A 202 3.00 -9.15 -0.66
C ALA A 202 2.73 -10.13 0.50
N GLY A 203 3.31 -11.34 0.42
CA GLY A 203 3.10 -12.39 1.43
C GLY A 203 1.75 -13.12 1.30
N THR A 204 1.11 -13.02 0.13
CA THR A 204 -0.14 -13.73 -0.18
C THR A 204 -0.01 -14.64 -1.40
N THR A 205 -0.99 -15.53 -1.56
CA THR A 205 -1.25 -16.30 -2.78
C THR A 205 -2.70 -16.10 -3.20
N ILE A 206 -2.97 -16.11 -4.50
CA ILE A 206 -4.35 -16.12 -5.01
C ILE A 206 -4.84 -17.55 -5.07
N VAL A 207 -5.94 -17.83 -4.38
CA VAL A 207 -6.68 -19.08 -4.48
C VAL A 207 -7.86 -18.86 -5.41
N GLN A 208 -7.99 -19.68 -6.45
CA GLN A 208 -9.10 -19.62 -7.39
C GLN A 208 -9.83 -20.95 -7.42
N ALA A 209 -11.15 -20.94 -7.23
CA ALA A 209 -12.05 -22.07 -7.44
C ALA A 209 -12.90 -21.83 -8.69
N LYS A 210 -12.87 -22.75 -9.65
CA LYS A 210 -13.72 -22.74 -10.85
C LYS A 210 -14.64 -23.95 -10.85
N PRO A 211 -15.91 -23.82 -11.30
CA PRO A 211 -16.82 -24.96 -11.37
C PRO A 211 -16.30 -26.02 -12.35
N THR A 212 -16.67 -27.26 -12.08
CA THR A 212 -16.44 -28.42 -12.95
C THR A 212 -17.78 -29.04 -13.37
N LYS A 213 -17.87 -30.35 -13.51
CA LYS A 213 -19.11 -31.05 -13.75
C LYS A 213 -19.98 -31.05 -12.49
N ASN A 214 -21.31 -30.95 -12.66
CA ASN A 214 -22.27 -31.04 -11.55
C ASN A 214 -22.01 -32.27 -10.68
N GLY A 215 -22.05 -32.07 -9.35
CA GLY A 215 -21.77 -33.10 -8.36
C GLY A 215 -20.29 -33.33 -8.05
N LYS A 216 -19.34 -32.79 -8.84
CA LYS A 216 -17.91 -32.93 -8.64
C LYS A 216 -17.30 -31.73 -7.87
N PRO A 217 -16.13 -31.89 -7.21
CA PRO A 217 -15.43 -30.78 -6.61
C PRO A 217 -15.05 -29.71 -7.64
N ALA A 218 -14.96 -28.44 -7.24
CA ALA A 218 -14.41 -27.38 -8.08
C ALA A 218 -12.92 -27.64 -8.39
N ALA A 219 -12.43 -27.12 -9.51
CA ALA A 219 -11.01 -27.03 -9.77
C ALA A 219 -10.41 -25.88 -8.95
N VAL A 220 -9.47 -26.18 -8.07
CA VAL A 220 -8.81 -25.16 -7.23
C VAL A 220 -7.36 -25.02 -7.66
N THR A 221 -6.95 -23.75 -7.91
CA THR A 221 -5.57 -23.40 -8.32
C THR A 221 -4.99 -22.35 -7.39
N LEU A 222 -3.65 -22.33 -7.28
CA LEU A 222 -2.86 -21.33 -6.59
C LEU A 222 -2.06 -20.49 -7.60
N THR A 223 -1.97 -19.20 -7.37
CA THR A 223 -1.11 -18.29 -8.13
C THR A 223 -0.29 -17.41 -7.18
N PRO A 224 1.04 -17.47 -7.23
CA PRO A 224 1.87 -18.49 -7.89
C PRO A 224 1.65 -19.91 -7.36
N HIS A 225 1.98 -20.90 -8.17
CA HIS A 225 1.96 -22.30 -7.72
C HIS A 225 3.13 -22.58 -6.78
N THR A 226 2.85 -23.24 -5.65
CA THR A 226 3.86 -23.55 -4.61
C THR A 226 3.54 -24.88 -3.92
N ASN A 227 4.59 -25.52 -3.38
CA ASN A 227 4.46 -26.71 -2.53
C ASN A 227 4.34 -26.37 -1.03
N ILE A 228 4.58 -25.10 -0.66
CA ILE A 228 4.49 -24.64 0.73
C ILE A 228 3.04 -24.59 1.20
N VAL A 229 2.11 -24.30 0.29
CA VAL A 229 0.68 -24.19 0.60
C VAL A 229 -0.04 -25.49 0.24
N LYS A 230 -0.71 -26.07 1.24
CA LYS A 230 -1.60 -27.25 1.07
C LYS A 230 -3.04 -26.78 0.90
N VAL A 231 -3.70 -27.25 -0.18
CA VAL A 231 -5.13 -27.01 -0.39
C VAL A 231 -5.94 -28.20 0.01
N VAL A 232 -6.92 -28.01 0.91
CA VAL A 232 -7.95 -29.00 1.24
C VAL A 232 -9.23 -28.58 0.55
N ASN A 233 -9.57 -29.27 -0.54
CA ASN A 233 -10.74 -28.95 -1.37
C ASN A 233 -11.96 -29.72 -0.88
N ARG A 234 -12.94 -29.01 -0.32
CA ARG A 234 -14.25 -29.52 0.15
C ARG A 234 -15.40 -28.87 -0.61
N THR A 235 -15.16 -28.43 -1.84
CA THR A 235 -16.18 -27.77 -2.68
C THR A 235 -17.04 -28.79 -3.41
N ARG A 236 -18.24 -28.36 -3.83
CA ARG A 236 -19.11 -29.10 -4.73
C ARG A 236 -19.64 -28.18 -5.83
N THR A 237 -19.50 -28.59 -7.08
CA THR A 237 -20.18 -27.95 -8.19
C THR A 237 -21.66 -28.34 -8.18
N VAL A 238 -22.54 -27.34 -8.27
CA VAL A 238 -24.00 -27.51 -8.18
C VAL A 238 -24.68 -26.97 -9.44
N PRO A 239 -25.96 -27.35 -9.71
CA PRO A 239 -26.68 -26.87 -10.87
C PRO A 239 -26.75 -25.33 -10.96
N LYS A 240 -27.01 -24.83 -12.18
CA LYS A 240 -27.30 -23.40 -12.45
C LYS A 240 -28.44 -22.90 -11.53
N GLY A 241 -28.33 -21.68 -11.05
CA GLY A 241 -29.35 -21.03 -10.19
C GLY A 241 -29.19 -21.30 -8.70
N LYS A 242 -28.33 -22.23 -8.28
CA LYS A 242 -27.98 -22.39 -6.87
C LYS A 242 -26.98 -21.30 -6.43
N PRO A 243 -26.96 -20.89 -5.13
CA PRO A 243 -26.05 -19.86 -4.64
C PRO A 243 -24.59 -20.32 -4.67
N ASN A 244 -23.67 -19.37 -4.95
CA ASN A 244 -22.23 -19.56 -4.76
C ASN A 244 -21.88 -19.30 -3.29
N THR A 245 -21.63 -20.37 -2.53
CA THR A 245 -21.29 -20.32 -1.09
C THR A 245 -19.82 -20.64 -0.83
N VAL A 246 -18.96 -20.64 -1.86
CA VAL A 246 -17.54 -20.97 -1.69
C VAL A 246 -16.89 -20.04 -0.69
N THR A 247 -16.16 -20.61 0.26
CA THR A 247 -15.27 -19.93 1.22
C THR A 247 -13.85 -20.42 1.05
N MET A 248 -12.89 -19.56 1.34
CA MET A 248 -11.45 -19.87 1.27
C MET A 248 -10.81 -19.30 2.51
N ALA A 249 -10.25 -20.16 3.37
CA ALA A 249 -9.65 -19.72 4.64
C ALA A 249 -8.39 -20.54 4.94
N ARG A 250 -7.32 -19.86 5.34
CA ARG A 250 -6.12 -20.51 5.85
C ARG A 250 -6.33 -20.90 7.32
N GLN A 251 -5.93 -22.09 7.67
CA GLN A 251 -5.89 -22.48 9.08
C GLN A 251 -4.80 -21.71 9.81
N TYR A 252 -5.15 -21.16 10.96
CA TYR A 252 -4.22 -20.43 11.82
C TYR A 252 -2.94 -21.24 12.11
N GLY A 253 -1.78 -20.57 12.09
CA GLY A 253 -0.48 -21.19 12.37
C GLY A 253 0.02 -22.18 11.33
N THR A 254 -0.69 -22.37 10.20
CA THR A 254 -0.32 -23.32 9.14
C THR A 254 -0.37 -22.68 7.76
N ASN A 255 0.10 -23.39 6.72
CA ASN A 255 -0.13 -23.05 5.31
C ASN A 255 -1.21 -23.94 4.67
N THR A 256 -2.14 -24.50 5.45
CA THR A 256 -3.27 -25.25 4.92
C THR A 256 -4.43 -24.33 4.64
N ILE A 257 -4.87 -24.25 3.38
CA ILE A 257 -6.03 -23.48 2.94
C ILE A 257 -7.19 -24.43 2.71
N ILE A 258 -8.29 -24.23 3.44
CA ILE A 258 -9.54 -24.96 3.24
C ILE A 258 -10.40 -24.17 2.27
N VAL A 259 -10.79 -24.82 1.17
CA VAL A 259 -11.74 -24.29 0.19
C VAL A 259 -13.01 -25.14 0.28
N SER A 260 -14.14 -24.55 0.66
CA SER A 260 -15.38 -25.29 0.93
C SER A 260 -16.60 -24.55 0.40
N GLY A 261 -17.72 -25.27 0.26
CA GLY A 261 -18.99 -24.71 -0.19
C GLY A 261 -19.37 -25.08 -1.63
N ASN A 262 -20.47 -24.54 -2.09
CA ASN A 262 -21.06 -24.85 -3.39
C ASN A 262 -20.73 -23.77 -4.43
N ILE A 263 -20.46 -24.20 -5.67
CA ILE A 263 -20.22 -23.31 -6.81
C ILE A 263 -21.13 -23.72 -7.98
N PRO A 264 -21.98 -22.82 -8.52
CA PRO A 264 -22.82 -23.13 -9.67
C PRO A 264 -22.02 -23.42 -10.93
N VAL A 265 -22.49 -24.37 -11.77
CA VAL A 265 -21.79 -24.73 -13.03
C VAL A 265 -21.58 -23.57 -14.00
N ASN A 266 -22.41 -22.53 -13.93
CA ASN A 266 -22.31 -21.33 -14.76
C ASN A 266 -21.59 -20.16 -14.05
N SER A 267 -21.00 -20.37 -12.87
CA SER A 267 -20.24 -19.35 -12.16
C SER A 267 -18.93 -19.06 -12.90
N SER A 268 -18.51 -17.79 -12.95
CA SER A 268 -17.16 -17.39 -13.40
C SER A 268 -16.05 -17.86 -12.45
N GLY A 269 -16.42 -18.42 -11.29
CA GLY A 269 -15.50 -18.83 -10.25
C GLY A 269 -15.51 -17.89 -9.05
N LYS A 270 -14.70 -18.23 -8.04
CA LYS A 270 -14.39 -17.36 -6.91
C LYS A 270 -12.86 -17.26 -6.77
N ARG A 271 -12.36 -16.07 -6.50
CA ARG A 271 -10.96 -15.77 -6.31
C ARG A 271 -10.78 -14.99 -5.02
N GLN A 272 -9.75 -15.34 -4.25
CA GLN A 272 -9.43 -14.67 -2.99
C GLN A 272 -7.92 -14.67 -2.76
N TRP A 273 -7.39 -13.57 -2.23
CA TRP A 273 -6.04 -13.47 -1.72
C TRP A 273 -6.00 -14.04 -0.31
N VAL A 274 -5.05 -14.91 -0.05
CA VAL A 274 -4.90 -15.58 1.24
C VAL A 274 -3.43 -15.46 1.66
N THR A 275 -3.19 -15.08 2.91
CA THR A 275 -1.82 -14.95 3.44
C THR A 275 -1.09 -16.30 3.46
N VAL A 276 0.24 -16.24 3.36
CA VAL A 276 1.11 -17.39 3.58
C VAL A 276 1.88 -17.20 4.89
N SER A 277 2.03 -18.29 5.65
CA SER A 277 2.97 -18.33 6.76
C SER A 277 4.38 -18.57 6.20
N ASN A 278 5.36 -17.82 6.70
CA ASN A 278 6.74 -17.85 6.22
C ASN A 278 6.91 -17.43 4.74
N PRO A 279 6.72 -16.10 4.43
CA PRO A 279 6.85 -15.59 3.07
C PRO A 279 8.20 -15.90 2.41
N SER A 280 9.30 -15.92 3.18
CA SER A 280 10.64 -16.20 2.66
C SER A 280 10.75 -17.63 2.10
N ALA A 281 10.25 -18.63 2.83
CA ALA A 281 10.23 -20.00 2.37
C ALA A 281 9.32 -20.18 1.13
N TYR A 282 8.17 -19.48 1.13
CA TYR A 282 7.26 -19.44 0.00
C TYR A 282 7.94 -18.88 -1.26
N THR A 283 8.60 -17.72 -1.14
CA THR A 283 9.32 -17.09 -2.25
C THR A 283 10.43 -17.99 -2.79
N ALA A 284 11.21 -18.62 -1.89
CA ALA A 284 12.28 -19.54 -2.27
C ALA A 284 11.76 -20.84 -2.92
N ASP A 285 10.59 -21.35 -2.53
CA ASP A 285 9.96 -22.51 -3.20
C ASP A 285 9.54 -22.16 -4.63
N VAL A 286 8.90 -20.98 -4.82
CA VAL A 286 8.54 -20.49 -6.16
C VAL A 286 9.79 -20.29 -7.02
N PHE A 287 10.88 -19.76 -6.44
CA PHE A 287 12.15 -19.59 -7.13
C PHE A 287 12.79 -20.95 -7.51
N LYS A 288 12.81 -21.92 -6.58
CA LYS A 288 13.27 -23.30 -6.89
C LYS A 288 12.53 -23.91 -8.08
N ARG A 289 11.21 -23.69 -8.15
CA ARG A 289 10.38 -24.12 -9.28
C ARG A 289 10.74 -23.38 -10.57
N ALA A 290 11.02 -22.07 -10.48
CA ALA A 290 11.49 -21.30 -11.64
C ALA A 290 12.83 -21.79 -12.16
N LEU A 291 13.78 -22.15 -11.29
CA LEU A 291 15.06 -22.77 -11.65
C LEU A 291 14.85 -24.14 -12.37
N ALA A 292 13.95 -24.98 -11.84
CA ALA A 292 13.60 -26.24 -12.47
C ALA A 292 13.02 -26.05 -13.88
N LYS A 293 12.16 -25.04 -14.08
CA LYS A 293 11.61 -24.69 -15.42
C LYS A 293 12.71 -24.24 -16.40
N GLN A 294 13.82 -23.69 -15.90
CA GLN A 294 15.00 -23.35 -16.70
C GLN A 294 15.95 -24.55 -16.95
N GLY A 295 15.54 -25.77 -16.56
CA GLY A 295 16.33 -26.98 -16.74
C GLY A 295 17.49 -27.14 -15.76
N ILE A 296 17.44 -26.43 -14.61
CA ILE A 296 18.41 -26.64 -13.53
C ILE A 296 17.92 -27.80 -12.67
N SER A 297 18.76 -28.83 -12.55
CA SER A 297 18.49 -30.00 -11.72
C SER A 297 18.97 -29.80 -10.29
N PHE A 298 18.44 -30.62 -9.38
CA PHE A 298 18.76 -30.57 -7.95
C PHE A 298 19.14 -31.95 -7.42
N SER A 299 20.04 -31.98 -6.45
CA SER A 299 20.27 -33.18 -5.64
C SER A 299 18.96 -33.61 -4.94
N LYS A 300 18.82 -34.91 -4.69
CA LYS A 300 17.69 -35.46 -3.91
C LYS A 300 17.59 -34.85 -2.48
N THR A 301 18.71 -34.39 -1.96
CA THR A 301 18.80 -33.73 -0.62
C THR A 301 18.55 -32.23 -0.63
N THR A 302 18.47 -31.60 -1.80
CA THR A 302 18.25 -30.15 -1.93
C THR A 302 16.90 -29.72 -1.32
N LYS A 303 16.97 -28.93 -0.29
CA LYS A 303 15.78 -28.34 0.44
C LYS A 303 15.75 -26.84 0.28
N VAL A 304 14.62 -26.25 0.62
CA VAL A 304 14.51 -24.81 0.94
C VAL A 304 14.89 -24.64 2.41
N SER A 305 15.83 -23.76 2.70
CA SER A 305 16.29 -23.44 4.05
C SER A 305 16.36 -21.92 4.24
N ARG A 306 16.64 -21.46 5.46
CA ARG A 306 16.78 -20.04 5.80
C ARG A 306 18.11 -19.80 6.50
N SER A 307 18.92 -18.90 5.96
CA SER A 307 20.12 -18.38 6.64
C SER A 307 20.57 -17.07 6.01
N LYS A 308 21.49 -16.36 6.69
CA LYS A 308 22.19 -15.20 6.13
C LYS A 308 23.15 -15.66 5.02
N THR A 309 23.20 -14.89 3.94
CA THR A 309 24.15 -15.06 2.83
C THR A 309 25.58 -14.78 3.34
N PRO A 310 26.55 -15.66 3.08
CA PRO A 310 27.95 -15.41 3.43
C PRO A 310 28.50 -14.18 2.67
N ALA A 311 29.40 -13.44 3.32
CA ALA A 311 30.00 -12.24 2.72
C ALA A 311 30.77 -12.50 1.42
N ASN A 312 31.35 -13.70 1.28
CA ASN A 312 32.11 -14.14 0.10
C ASN A 312 31.25 -14.86 -0.96
N ALA A 313 29.92 -14.86 -0.84
CA ALA A 313 29.05 -15.44 -1.85
C ALA A 313 29.09 -14.62 -3.15
N GLN A 314 29.22 -15.30 -4.28
CA GLN A 314 29.28 -14.68 -5.60
C GLN A 314 27.89 -14.24 -6.05
N LEU A 315 27.75 -12.96 -6.44
CA LEU A 315 26.53 -12.45 -7.05
C LEU A 315 26.37 -13.00 -8.47
N LEU A 316 25.22 -13.58 -8.76
CA LEU A 316 24.87 -14.15 -10.08
C LEU A 316 23.83 -13.31 -10.82
N ALA A 317 22.86 -12.78 -10.10
CA ALA A 317 21.76 -12.03 -10.68
C ALA A 317 21.18 -11.03 -9.65
N THR A 318 20.61 -9.93 -10.14
CA THR A 318 19.98 -8.90 -9.33
C THR A 318 18.72 -8.40 -10.00
N LYS A 319 17.64 -8.26 -9.22
CA LYS A 319 16.41 -7.59 -9.62
C LYS A 319 16.16 -6.39 -8.69
N LYS A 320 16.02 -5.22 -9.28
CA LYS A 320 15.52 -4.02 -8.57
C LYS A 320 13.99 -3.93 -8.71
N SER A 321 13.32 -3.47 -7.67
CA SER A 321 11.88 -3.18 -7.70
C SER A 321 11.55 -1.99 -8.61
N ILE A 322 10.27 -1.67 -8.75
CA ILE A 322 9.86 -0.32 -9.14
C ILE A 322 10.34 0.68 -8.08
N SER A 323 10.55 1.95 -8.45
CA SER A 323 10.94 2.97 -7.48
C SER A 323 9.79 3.31 -6.52
N LEU A 324 10.13 3.93 -5.39
CA LEU A 324 9.15 4.39 -4.40
C LEU A 324 8.12 5.34 -5.05
N TYR A 325 8.53 6.17 -6.02
CA TYR A 325 7.67 7.00 -6.84
C TYR A 325 6.47 6.22 -7.42
N TYR A 326 6.72 5.05 -8.02
CA TYR A 326 5.66 4.19 -8.57
C TYR A 326 4.94 3.38 -7.49
N LEU A 327 5.66 2.93 -6.45
CA LEU A 327 5.11 2.13 -5.37
C LEU A 327 4.07 2.92 -4.55
N MET A 328 4.22 4.25 -4.45
CA MET A 328 3.28 5.12 -3.75
C MET A 328 1.84 4.96 -4.26
N MET A 329 1.64 4.68 -5.56
CA MET A 329 0.30 4.51 -6.15
C MET A 329 -0.45 3.31 -5.56
N PRO A 330 0.00 2.05 -5.70
CA PRO A 330 -0.69 0.92 -5.09
C PRO A 330 -0.69 1.00 -3.55
N PHE A 331 0.34 1.56 -2.93
CA PHE A 331 0.41 1.73 -1.48
C PHE A 331 -0.76 2.56 -0.94
N MET A 332 -0.92 3.78 -1.42
CA MET A 332 -1.89 4.73 -0.88
C MET A 332 -3.29 4.55 -1.46
N LYS A 333 -3.40 4.32 -2.79
CA LYS A 333 -4.69 4.11 -3.48
C LYS A 333 -5.43 2.88 -2.96
N LEU A 334 -4.72 1.77 -2.76
CA LEU A 334 -5.31 0.51 -2.28
C LEU A 334 -5.23 0.38 -0.76
N SER A 335 -4.56 1.32 -0.10
CA SER A 335 -4.34 1.30 1.37
C SER A 335 -3.61 0.04 1.84
N ASN A 336 -2.59 -0.42 1.08
CA ASN A 336 -1.89 -1.68 1.33
C ASN A 336 -1.14 -1.65 2.68
N ASN A 337 -1.45 -2.59 3.58
CA ASN A 337 -0.84 -2.65 4.91
C ASN A 337 0.59 -3.20 4.84
N ALA A 338 0.83 -4.23 4.04
CA ALA A 338 2.16 -4.83 3.92
C ALA A 338 3.19 -3.80 3.44
N HIS A 339 2.82 -2.91 2.51
CA HIS A 339 3.69 -1.83 2.04
C HIS A 339 4.07 -0.88 3.19
N ALA A 340 3.09 -0.47 4.02
CA ALA A 340 3.37 0.40 5.16
C ALA A 340 4.38 -0.21 6.13
N GLU A 341 4.19 -1.48 6.47
CA GLU A 341 5.04 -2.17 7.43
C GLU A 341 6.44 -2.46 6.85
N ILE A 342 6.52 -2.79 5.56
CA ILE A 342 7.79 -2.96 4.85
C ILE A 342 8.55 -1.63 4.81
N LEU A 343 7.88 -0.51 4.47
CA LEU A 343 8.48 0.81 4.44
C LEU A 343 8.98 1.23 5.82
N ALA A 344 8.22 0.97 6.89
CA ALA A 344 8.67 1.24 8.25
C ALA A 344 9.98 0.50 8.57
N LYS A 345 10.05 -0.81 8.33
CA LYS A 345 11.28 -1.58 8.55
C LYS A 345 12.44 -1.12 7.65
N SER A 346 12.13 -0.70 6.43
CA SER A 346 13.14 -0.18 5.49
C SER A 346 13.70 1.17 5.93
N MET A 347 12.85 2.06 6.46
CA MET A 347 13.30 3.33 7.05
C MET A 347 14.19 3.09 8.27
N GLY A 348 13.79 2.16 9.16
CA GLY A 348 14.63 1.74 10.28
C GLY A 348 15.98 1.19 9.82
N ARG A 349 15.98 0.39 8.75
CA ARG A 349 17.22 -0.14 8.17
C ARG A 349 18.11 0.95 7.58
N ALA A 350 17.53 1.92 6.88
CA ALA A 350 18.26 3.01 6.25
C ALA A 350 18.92 3.96 7.27
N VAL A 351 18.21 4.29 8.36
CA VAL A 351 18.68 5.28 9.34
C VAL A 351 19.49 4.64 10.47
N TYR A 352 19.03 3.49 11.00
CA TYR A 352 19.62 2.87 12.19
C TYR A 352 20.32 1.54 11.92
N ASN A 353 20.38 1.09 10.65
CA ASN A 353 20.85 -0.24 10.27
C ASN A 353 20.05 -1.39 10.93
N GLU A 354 18.81 -1.11 11.33
CA GLU A 354 17.90 -2.04 11.99
C GLU A 354 16.58 -2.15 11.22
N GLY A 355 16.33 -3.27 10.55
CA GLY A 355 15.08 -3.55 9.84
C GLY A 355 13.99 -4.03 10.79
N SER A 356 13.58 -3.19 11.74
CA SER A 356 12.60 -3.50 12.79
C SER A 356 11.47 -2.46 12.85
N TRP A 357 10.32 -2.81 13.48
CA TRP A 357 9.26 -1.83 13.75
C TRP A 357 9.72 -0.74 14.71
N ASP A 358 10.46 -1.12 15.75
CA ASP A 358 10.92 -0.17 16.76
C ASP A 358 11.77 0.95 16.13
N ALA A 359 12.74 0.58 15.27
CA ALA A 359 13.55 1.52 14.53
C ALA A 359 12.72 2.34 13.50
N GLY A 360 11.84 1.68 12.73
CA GLY A 360 11.02 2.37 11.73
C GLY A 360 10.03 3.38 12.32
N LEU A 361 9.33 3.01 13.40
CA LEU A 361 8.43 3.91 14.11
C LEU A 361 9.18 5.05 14.82
N ARG A 362 10.42 4.81 15.24
CA ARG A 362 11.30 5.85 15.75
C ARG A 362 11.62 6.87 14.65
N VAL A 363 12.00 6.42 13.46
CA VAL A 363 12.23 7.30 12.29
C VAL A 363 10.99 8.14 11.99
N MET A 364 9.79 7.53 11.99
CA MET A 364 8.54 8.26 11.73
C MET A 364 8.32 9.38 12.75
N ARG A 365 8.54 9.12 14.05
CA ARG A 365 8.41 10.16 15.09
C ARG A 365 9.43 11.27 14.92
N GLU A 366 10.68 10.95 14.68
CA GLU A 366 11.77 11.93 14.49
C GLU A 366 11.56 12.80 13.26
N THR A 367 11.05 12.24 12.17
CA THR A 367 10.70 13.03 10.95
C THR A 367 9.58 14.03 11.26
N VAL A 368 8.52 13.60 11.93
CA VAL A 368 7.44 14.49 12.37
C VAL A 368 7.97 15.63 13.26
N GLN A 369 8.89 15.34 14.21
CA GLN A 369 9.49 16.37 15.04
C GLN A 369 10.42 17.32 14.25
N LYS A 370 11.17 16.80 13.28
CA LYS A 370 12.03 17.61 12.40
C LYS A 370 11.23 18.61 11.58
N ASP A 371 10.00 18.26 11.19
CA ASP A 371 9.07 19.16 10.53
C ASP A 371 8.38 20.16 11.50
N GLY A 372 8.86 20.26 12.76
CA GLY A 372 8.33 21.19 13.75
C GLY A 372 7.02 20.75 14.41
N ILE A 373 6.53 19.55 14.11
CA ILE A 373 5.25 19.04 14.61
C ILE A 373 5.43 18.35 15.97
N SER A 374 4.70 18.79 16.98
CA SER A 374 4.74 18.20 18.32
C SER A 374 4.20 16.77 18.33
N LEU A 375 4.89 15.86 19.00
CA LEU A 375 4.44 14.47 19.22
C LEU A 375 3.35 14.31 20.30
N LYS A 376 2.93 15.40 20.94
CA LYS A 376 1.88 15.36 21.97
C LYS A 376 0.62 14.70 21.42
N GLY A 377 0.14 13.64 22.07
CA GLY A 377 -1.05 12.89 21.66
C GLY A 377 -0.81 11.84 20.56
N ILE A 378 0.41 11.75 19.99
CA ILE A 378 0.78 10.72 19.02
C ILE A 378 1.33 9.49 19.74
N TYR A 379 0.70 8.34 19.51
CA TYR A 379 1.22 7.02 19.86
C TYR A 379 1.11 6.10 18.64
N LEU A 380 2.22 5.50 18.23
CA LEU A 380 2.30 4.58 17.08
C LEU A 380 2.76 3.20 17.57
N GLU A 381 1.99 2.17 17.30
CA GLU A 381 2.33 0.76 17.52
C GLU A 381 2.68 0.05 16.20
N ASP A 382 2.09 0.51 15.07
CA ASP A 382 2.39 0.03 13.73
C ASP A 382 2.39 1.18 12.71
N ALA A 383 2.78 0.88 11.47
CA ALA A 383 2.86 1.85 10.39
C ALA A 383 1.67 1.80 9.42
N SER A 384 0.83 0.79 9.51
CA SER A 384 -0.33 0.60 8.62
C SER A 384 -1.63 1.15 9.20
N GLY A 385 -1.69 1.30 10.54
CA GLY A 385 -2.89 1.70 11.25
C GLY A 385 -3.83 0.55 11.57
N MET A 386 -3.36 -0.69 11.57
CA MET A 386 -4.14 -1.86 11.98
C MET A 386 -4.33 -1.91 13.50
N SER A 387 -3.39 -1.37 14.26
CA SER A 387 -3.49 -1.34 15.70
C SER A 387 -4.52 -0.34 16.20
N HIS A 388 -5.45 -0.81 17.03
CA HIS A 388 -6.37 0.06 17.77
C HIS A 388 -5.67 0.90 18.86
N LYS A 389 -4.42 0.60 19.19
CA LYS A 389 -3.62 1.38 20.14
C LYS A 389 -3.01 2.63 19.52
N ASN A 390 -2.85 2.68 18.19
CA ASN A 390 -2.44 3.92 17.54
C ASN A 390 -3.38 5.05 17.95
N LYS A 391 -2.81 6.18 18.34
CA LYS A 391 -3.54 7.41 18.65
C LYS A 391 -2.86 8.58 17.97
N ILE A 392 -3.61 9.35 17.22
CA ILE A 392 -3.13 10.57 16.56
C ILE A 392 -4.25 11.63 16.67
N PRO A 393 -3.94 12.86 17.10
CA PRO A 393 -4.86 13.98 16.97
C PRO A 393 -5.08 14.36 15.49
N SER A 394 -6.29 14.78 15.12
CA SER A 394 -6.57 15.23 13.75
C SER A 394 -5.72 16.45 13.37
N GLU A 395 -5.43 17.32 14.33
CA GLU A 395 -4.52 18.45 14.15
C GLU A 395 -3.16 17.99 13.61
N LYS A 396 -2.57 16.94 14.18
CA LYS A 396 -1.24 16.45 13.77
C LYS A 396 -1.22 15.87 12.36
N ILE A 397 -2.27 15.16 11.95
CA ILE A 397 -2.37 14.70 10.57
C ILE A 397 -2.49 15.88 9.60
N SER A 398 -3.27 16.90 9.95
CA SER A 398 -3.42 18.09 9.11
C SER A 398 -2.15 18.93 9.04
N GLU A 399 -1.35 18.99 10.12
CA GLU A 399 -0.03 19.61 10.11
C GLU A 399 0.92 18.87 9.15
N VAL A 400 0.95 17.51 9.21
CA VAL A 400 1.74 16.71 8.27
C VAL A 400 1.32 16.92 6.82
N LEU A 401 0.00 17.02 6.55
CA LEU A 401 -0.50 17.32 5.21
C LEU A 401 -0.11 18.73 4.74
N PHE A 402 -0.10 19.70 5.62
CA PHE A 402 0.33 21.07 5.32
C PHE A 402 1.83 21.11 5.02
N GLU A 403 2.66 20.57 5.90
CA GLU A 403 4.12 20.54 5.73
C GLU A 403 4.54 19.76 4.46
N ALA A 404 3.80 18.72 4.11
CA ALA A 404 4.05 17.96 2.89
C ALA A 404 4.07 18.84 1.64
N GLN A 405 3.23 19.88 1.56
CA GLN A 405 3.15 20.80 0.40
C GLN A 405 4.46 21.57 0.15
N THR A 406 5.31 21.73 1.17
CA THR A 406 6.59 22.44 1.07
C THR A 406 7.71 21.56 0.53
N LYS A 407 7.48 20.26 0.39
CA LYS A 407 8.51 19.26 0.07
C LYS A 407 8.62 18.99 -1.43
N PRO A 408 9.83 18.78 -1.96
CA PRO A 408 10.02 18.51 -3.39
C PRO A 408 9.28 17.24 -3.87
N TRP A 409 9.07 16.26 -3.00
CA TRP A 409 8.34 15.03 -3.29
C TRP A 409 6.80 15.15 -3.16
N TYR A 410 6.27 16.33 -2.83
CA TYR A 410 4.83 16.52 -2.64
C TYR A 410 3.97 16.05 -3.83
N PRO A 411 4.33 16.33 -5.10
CA PRO A 411 3.54 15.87 -6.24
C PRO A 411 3.36 14.34 -6.28
N THR A 412 4.36 13.59 -5.83
CA THR A 412 4.26 12.12 -5.73
C THR A 412 3.33 11.67 -4.60
N PHE A 413 3.41 12.32 -3.45
CA PHE A 413 2.49 12.06 -2.34
C PHE A 413 1.05 12.40 -2.73
N GLU A 414 0.80 13.60 -3.24
CA GLU A 414 -0.54 14.08 -3.59
C GLU A 414 -1.22 13.15 -4.61
N ARG A 415 -0.56 12.85 -5.75
CA ARG A 415 -1.12 11.94 -6.76
C ARG A 415 -1.38 10.53 -6.23
N SER A 416 -0.70 10.11 -5.15
CA SER A 416 -0.89 8.79 -4.54
C SER A 416 -2.18 8.70 -3.71
N LEU A 417 -2.77 9.82 -3.30
CA LEU A 417 -4.01 9.86 -2.54
C LEU A 417 -5.21 9.39 -3.39
N PRO A 418 -6.13 8.57 -2.84
CA PRO A 418 -7.39 8.24 -3.47
C PRO A 418 -8.18 9.48 -3.90
N VAL A 419 -8.77 9.45 -5.11
CA VAL A 419 -9.57 10.54 -5.67
C VAL A 419 -11.05 10.20 -5.58
N ALA A 420 -11.84 11.11 -5.02
CA ALA A 420 -13.28 10.93 -4.78
C ALA A 420 -14.07 10.68 -6.07
N GLY A 421 -14.95 9.68 -6.05
CA GLY A 421 -15.96 9.42 -7.09
C GLY A 421 -15.42 8.98 -8.45
N ILE A 422 -14.13 8.68 -8.58
CA ILE A 422 -13.51 8.21 -9.83
C ILE A 422 -13.45 6.70 -9.83
N ASN A 423 -14.20 6.05 -10.71
CA ASN A 423 -14.39 4.59 -10.69
C ASN A 423 -13.12 3.78 -11.04
N ASP A 424 -12.10 4.38 -11.66
CA ASP A 424 -10.81 3.72 -11.88
C ASP A 424 -10.16 3.30 -10.57
N ARG A 425 -9.70 2.03 -10.50
CA ARG A 425 -9.16 1.45 -9.26
C ARG A 425 -7.87 2.11 -8.80
N MET A 426 -7.00 2.50 -9.73
CA MET A 426 -5.69 3.07 -9.42
C MET A 426 -5.72 4.61 -9.37
N LEU A 427 -6.83 5.23 -9.74
CA LEU A 427 -7.06 6.65 -9.56
C LEU A 427 -7.97 6.94 -8.36
N GLY A 428 -9.19 6.39 -8.35
CA GLY A 428 -10.14 6.57 -7.28
C GLY A 428 -9.81 5.79 -6.01
N GLY A 429 -9.13 4.65 -6.15
CA GLY A 429 -8.68 3.84 -5.03
C GLY A 429 -9.81 3.46 -4.08
N THR A 430 -9.62 3.72 -2.79
CA THR A 430 -10.62 3.47 -1.74
C THR A 430 -11.77 4.49 -1.72
N LEU A 431 -11.66 5.59 -2.47
CA LEU A 431 -12.73 6.61 -2.63
C LEU A 431 -13.51 6.48 -3.94
N ARG A 432 -13.22 5.47 -4.80
CA ARG A 432 -13.83 5.35 -6.14
C ARG A 432 -15.35 5.34 -6.15
N ASN A 433 -15.98 4.83 -5.08
CA ASN A 433 -17.43 4.70 -4.93
C ASN A 433 -17.99 5.62 -3.80
N ARG A 434 -17.21 6.61 -3.36
CA ARG A 434 -17.59 7.58 -2.32
C ARG A 434 -17.45 8.99 -2.86
N LEU A 435 -18.21 9.94 -2.29
CA LEU A 435 -18.13 11.36 -2.67
C LEU A 435 -18.34 11.54 -4.20
N THR A 436 -19.41 10.94 -4.72
CA THR A 436 -19.70 10.85 -6.16
C THR A 436 -20.49 12.03 -6.73
N SER A 437 -20.99 12.95 -5.86
CA SER A 437 -21.75 14.13 -6.31
C SER A 437 -20.85 15.08 -7.11
N PRO A 438 -21.41 15.84 -8.08
CA PRO A 438 -20.63 16.79 -8.89
C PRO A 438 -19.83 17.82 -8.08
N LEU A 439 -20.29 18.14 -6.87
CA LEU A 439 -19.63 19.08 -5.97
C LEU A 439 -18.23 18.61 -5.53
N VAL A 440 -18.07 17.32 -5.28
CA VAL A 440 -16.87 16.72 -4.67
C VAL A 440 -16.13 15.72 -5.57
N LYS A 441 -16.80 15.20 -6.60
CA LYS A 441 -16.20 14.23 -7.53
C LYS A 441 -14.97 14.82 -8.21
N GLY A 442 -13.82 14.14 -8.05
CA GLY A 442 -12.54 14.59 -8.60
C GLY A 442 -11.87 15.73 -7.84
N LYS A 443 -12.53 16.32 -6.83
CA LYS A 443 -12.06 17.49 -6.08
C LYS A 443 -11.58 17.16 -4.65
N VAL A 444 -11.68 15.92 -4.24
CA VAL A 444 -11.20 15.44 -2.93
C VAL A 444 -10.12 14.40 -3.15
N LEU A 445 -8.94 14.66 -2.61
CA LEU A 445 -7.80 13.78 -2.60
C LEU A 445 -7.53 13.40 -1.14
N ALA A 446 -7.89 12.18 -0.72
CA ALA A 446 -7.82 11.87 0.71
C ALA A 446 -7.52 10.40 1.00
N LYS A 447 -6.79 10.17 2.10
CA LYS A 447 -6.55 8.86 2.65
C LYS A 447 -7.72 8.43 3.52
N THR A 448 -8.30 7.27 3.22
CA THR A 448 -9.33 6.63 4.04
C THR A 448 -8.74 5.81 5.17
N GLY A 449 -9.46 5.68 6.27
CA GLY A 449 -9.18 4.74 7.36
C GLY A 449 -10.46 4.02 7.79
N SER A 450 -10.35 2.72 8.09
CA SER A 450 -11.45 1.95 8.68
C SER A 450 -10.92 0.78 9.48
N LEU A 451 -11.39 0.64 10.70
CA LEU A 451 -11.30 -0.54 11.55
C LEU A 451 -12.67 -0.81 12.17
N ASN A 452 -12.80 -1.88 12.96
CA ASN A 452 -14.00 -2.07 13.75
C ASN A 452 -14.27 -0.83 14.62
N HIS A 453 -15.47 -0.26 14.51
CA HIS A 453 -15.90 0.93 15.27
C HIS A 453 -15.05 2.21 15.04
N THR A 454 -14.34 2.28 13.92
CA THR A 454 -13.45 3.42 13.60
C THR A 454 -13.52 3.73 12.13
N ASP A 455 -13.78 5.00 11.78
CA ASP A 455 -13.68 5.51 10.41
C ASP A 455 -12.90 6.83 10.41
N ALA A 456 -12.13 7.04 9.35
CA ALA A 456 -11.28 8.22 9.19
C ALA A 456 -11.18 8.65 7.72
N LEU A 457 -10.95 9.96 7.51
CA LEU A 457 -10.64 10.54 6.21
C LEU A 457 -9.81 11.80 6.41
N SER A 458 -8.65 11.88 5.77
CA SER A 458 -7.77 13.05 5.85
C SER A 458 -7.13 13.34 4.50
N GLY A 459 -7.04 14.61 4.11
CA GLY A 459 -6.48 15.02 2.83
C GLY A 459 -6.90 16.44 2.46
N TYR A 460 -7.08 16.65 1.17
CA TYR A 460 -7.35 17.94 0.54
C TYR A 460 -8.74 17.93 -0.09
N VAL A 461 -9.42 19.10 -0.06
CA VAL A 461 -10.68 19.31 -0.75
C VAL A 461 -10.68 20.68 -1.41
N LYS A 462 -10.97 20.70 -2.72
CA LYS A 462 -11.17 21.92 -3.48
C LYS A 462 -12.62 22.40 -3.33
N THR A 463 -12.78 23.64 -2.89
CA THR A 463 -14.09 24.24 -2.63
C THR A 463 -14.78 24.73 -3.91
N LYS A 464 -16.02 25.17 -3.79
CA LYS A 464 -16.76 25.79 -4.89
C LYS A 464 -16.15 27.15 -5.31
N SER A 465 -15.55 27.89 -4.36
CA SER A 465 -14.82 29.14 -4.60
C SER A 465 -13.40 28.94 -5.13
N ASP A 466 -13.01 27.70 -5.45
CA ASP A 466 -11.69 27.30 -5.96
C ASP A 466 -10.55 27.36 -4.91
N GLU A 467 -10.87 27.60 -3.65
CA GLU A 467 -9.94 27.51 -2.54
C GLU A 467 -9.65 26.03 -2.19
N GLU A 468 -8.47 25.74 -1.67
CA GLU A 468 -8.14 24.41 -1.17
C GLU A 468 -8.11 24.39 0.36
N LEU A 469 -8.78 23.40 0.93
CA LEU A 469 -8.78 23.14 2.37
C LEU A 469 -8.12 21.80 2.66
N ILE A 470 -7.30 21.78 3.71
CA ILE A 470 -6.78 20.55 4.33
C ILE A 470 -7.74 20.15 5.44
N PHE A 471 -8.10 18.88 5.48
CA PHE A 471 -8.97 18.37 6.54
C PHE A 471 -8.47 17.04 7.10
N SER A 472 -8.77 16.81 8.37
CA SER A 472 -8.61 15.51 9.02
C SER A 472 -9.82 15.23 9.90
N ILE A 473 -10.52 14.13 9.63
CA ILE A 473 -11.69 13.66 10.37
C ILE A 473 -11.43 12.26 10.87
N LEU A 474 -11.33 12.08 12.18
CA LEU A 474 -11.09 10.81 12.84
C LEU A 474 -12.25 10.51 13.79
N THR A 475 -12.81 9.31 13.75
CA THR A 475 -13.93 8.90 14.60
C THR A 475 -13.67 7.52 15.19
N GLU A 476 -13.92 7.36 16.49
CA GLU A 476 -13.79 6.11 17.24
C GLU A 476 -15.08 5.84 18.05
N GLY A 477 -15.44 4.58 18.26
CA GLY A 477 -16.64 4.21 19.00
C GLY A 477 -17.93 4.24 18.16
N VAL A 478 -17.81 4.19 16.84
CA VAL A 478 -18.95 4.17 15.91
C VAL A 478 -19.69 2.83 16.00
N LYS A 479 -21.01 2.84 16.16
CA LYS A 479 -21.80 1.61 16.28
C LYS A 479 -21.82 0.78 14.99
N SER A 480 -21.87 1.44 13.82
CA SER A 480 -21.81 0.77 12.51
C SER A 480 -20.74 1.37 11.62
N THR A 481 -20.99 2.54 11.03
CA THR A 481 -20.00 3.29 10.23
C THR A 481 -20.33 4.79 10.27
N ALA A 482 -19.28 5.63 10.33
CA ALA A 482 -19.38 7.07 10.22
C ALA A 482 -19.13 7.59 8.79
N LYS A 483 -18.85 6.71 7.82
CA LYS A 483 -18.50 7.12 6.44
C LYS A 483 -19.50 8.10 5.81
N PRO A 484 -20.85 7.89 5.91
CA PRO A 484 -21.79 8.82 5.35
C PRO A 484 -21.76 10.22 6.02
N ASP A 485 -21.49 10.26 7.34
CA ASP A 485 -21.39 11.51 8.09
C ASP A 485 -20.08 12.24 7.74
N ILE A 486 -18.98 11.52 7.63
CA ILE A 486 -17.70 12.06 7.15
C ILE A 486 -17.85 12.61 5.73
N ASP A 487 -18.48 11.87 4.82
CA ASP A 487 -18.73 12.32 3.44
C ASP A 487 -19.60 13.58 3.40
N LYS A 488 -20.59 13.70 4.29
CA LYS A 488 -21.42 14.90 4.43
C LYS A 488 -20.61 16.10 4.93
N MET A 489 -19.72 15.92 5.91
CA MET A 489 -18.83 17.01 6.37
C MET A 489 -17.93 17.50 5.22
N VAL A 490 -17.35 16.59 4.42
CA VAL A 490 -16.53 16.99 3.27
C VAL A 490 -17.34 17.72 2.20
N GLN A 491 -18.60 17.33 1.97
CA GLN A 491 -19.50 18.08 1.06
C GLN A 491 -19.80 19.49 1.58
N VAL A 492 -19.96 19.66 2.91
CA VAL A 492 -20.13 20.98 3.54
C VAL A 492 -18.87 21.84 3.34
N MET A 493 -17.68 21.26 3.47
CA MET A 493 -16.40 21.96 3.18
C MET A 493 -16.32 22.37 1.71
N ALA A 494 -16.64 21.46 0.79
CA ALA A 494 -16.58 21.73 -0.65
C ALA A 494 -17.60 22.77 -1.13
N ALA A 495 -18.62 23.05 -0.35
CA ALA A 495 -19.68 24.02 -0.71
C ALA A 495 -19.29 25.49 -0.43
N GLN A 496 -18.09 25.76 0.14
CA GLN A 496 -17.58 27.10 0.44
C GLN A 496 -17.18 27.90 -0.80
#